data_96664382f0187c77d20ef9d4be0d1d13
#
_entry.id   96664382f0187c77d20ef9d4be0d1d13
#
_cell.length_a   1.000
_cell.length_b   1.000
_cell.length_c   1.000
_cell.angle_alpha   90.00
_cell.angle_beta   90.00
_cell.angle_gamma   90.00
#
_symmetry.space_group_name_H-M   'P 1'
#
loop_
_entity.id
_entity.type
_entity.pdbx_description
1 polymer ?
#
loop_
_entity_poly.entity_id
_entity_poly.type
_entity_poly.pdbx_seq_one_letter_code
_entity_poly.pdbx_strand_id
1 'polypeptide(L)'
;MKKFFIGMLVAVLVLSTFFMAGTAAAKDSEIMEFSSMVGVPRPYTGATNAIRGVPGGGRPWAISAAEGELKANGKLEVEVRGLVIDPNEPVATAGTNPSPTFRVIVSCMSTDATGAAVVSNVMTDPFPADAAGNAEVETKLTLPSPCIAPIIFVTSATGSWFAATGN
;
A
#
# COMPACT_ATOMS: atom_id res chain seq x y z
N MET A 1 68.28 50.43 29.29
CA MET A 1 68.07 49.40 28.28
C MET A 1 66.88 48.56 28.72
N LYS A 2 65.66 48.83 28.20
CA LYS A 2 64.39 48.16 28.58
C LYS A 2 64.07 47.24 27.47
N LYS A 3 63.97 45.93 27.76
CA LYS A 3 63.51 44.90 26.82
C LYS A 3 61.99 44.81 26.91
N PHE A 4 61.28 45.11 25.81
CA PHE A 4 59.87 44.87 25.65
C PHE A 4 59.61 43.43 25.24
N PHE A 5 58.87 42.69 26.04
CA PHE A 5 58.29 41.38 25.66
C PHE A 5 56.89 41.63 25.09
N ILE A 6 56.73 41.36 23.82
CA ILE A 6 55.42 41.33 23.16
C ILE A 6 54.89 39.91 23.31
N GLY A 7 53.85 39.77 24.16
CA GLY A 7 53.11 38.54 24.30
C GLY A 7 52.08 38.39 23.15
N MET A 8 52.30 37.39 22.31
CA MET A 8 51.40 37.05 21.22
C MET A 8 50.25 36.21 21.78
N LEU A 9 49.08 36.82 21.89
CA LEU A 9 47.84 36.14 22.30
C LEU A 9 47.22 35.44 21.10
N VAL A 10 47.40 34.10 21.01
CA VAL A 10 46.74 33.30 19.99
C VAL A 10 45.31 32.96 20.46
N ALA A 11 44.33 33.67 19.91
CA ALA A 11 42.95 33.32 20.11
C ALA A 11 42.54 32.15 19.20
N VAL A 12 42.41 30.97 19.78
CA VAL A 12 41.86 29.79 19.09
C VAL A 12 40.35 29.95 19.04
N LEU A 13 39.83 30.31 17.87
CA LEU A 13 38.42 30.34 17.57
C LEU A 13 37.96 28.91 17.26
N VAL A 14 37.38 28.22 18.26
CA VAL A 14 36.75 26.91 18.04
C VAL A 14 35.39 27.17 17.39
N LEU A 15 35.33 27.01 16.06
CA LEU A 15 34.06 27.05 15.30
C LEU A 15 33.35 25.73 15.54
N SER A 16 32.45 25.71 16.53
CA SER A 16 31.54 24.60 16.78
C SER A 16 30.47 24.58 15.68
N THR A 17 30.73 23.82 14.61
CA THR A 17 29.69 23.51 13.61
C THR A 17 28.69 22.54 14.25
N PHE A 18 27.59 23.07 14.74
CA PHE A 18 26.41 22.26 15.06
C PHE A 18 25.88 21.66 13.76
N PHE A 19 26.25 20.41 13.49
CA PHE A 19 25.49 19.57 12.54
C PHE A 19 24.11 19.35 13.16
N MET A 20 23.13 20.16 12.79
CA MET A 20 21.73 19.78 12.93
C MET A 20 21.52 18.60 11.98
N ALA A 21 21.63 17.38 12.50
CA ALA A 21 21.07 16.21 11.84
C ALA A 21 19.56 16.42 11.77
N GLY A 22 19.10 17.02 10.68
CA GLY A 22 17.69 17.06 10.36
C GLY A 22 17.22 15.61 10.30
N THR A 23 16.36 15.19 11.21
CA THR A 23 15.58 13.98 11.06
C THR A 23 14.73 14.18 9.81
N ALA A 24 15.27 13.77 8.65
CA ALA A 24 14.50 13.70 7.42
C ALA A 24 13.27 12.85 7.76
N ALA A 25 12.13 13.47 7.67
CA ALA A 25 10.86 12.81 7.95
C ALA A 25 10.66 11.71 6.91
N ALA A 26 11.02 10.47 7.27
CA ALA A 26 10.62 9.27 6.55
C ALA A 26 9.08 9.08 6.52
N LYS A 27 8.36 10.08 7.03
CA LYS A 27 6.93 10.03 7.31
C LYS A 27 6.05 10.10 6.07
N ASP A 28 6.58 10.58 4.95
CA ASP A 28 5.84 10.77 3.70
C ASP A 28 6.48 10.05 2.51
N SER A 29 7.45 9.12 2.77
CA SER A 29 8.04 8.34 1.69
C SER A 29 7.00 7.37 1.12
N GLU A 30 6.90 7.37 -0.18
CA GLU A 30 6.13 6.39 -0.94
C GLU A 30 6.78 5.01 -0.82
N ILE A 31 5.99 3.99 -0.55
CA ILE A 31 6.45 2.59 -0.52
C ILE A 31 5.89 1.78 -1.69
N MET A 32 4.84 2.26 -2.34
CA MET A 32 4.29 1.67 -3.55
C MET A 32 3.47 2.70 -4.31
N GLU A 33 3.70 2.80 -5.62
CA GLU A 33 2.83 3.44 -6.60
C GLU A 33 2.46 2.39 -7.64
N PHE A 34 1.23 2.41 -8.15
CA PHE A 34 0.80 1.49 -9.20
C PHE A 34 -0.19 2.17 -10.15
N SER A 35 -0.16 1.76 -11.41
CA SER A 35 -1.04 2.22 -12.47
C SER A 35 -1.80 1.07 -13.13
N SER A 36 -1.79 -0.11 -12.53
CA SER A 36 -2.51 -1.27 -13.03
C SER A 36 -2.80 -2.27 -11.91
N MET A 37 -3.89 -3.01 -12.09
CA MET A 37 -4.23 -4.22 -11.33
C MET A 37 -4.67 -5.31 -12.28
N VAL A 38 -4.62 -6.54 -11.80
CA VAL A 38 -5.15 -7.71 -12.53
C VAL A 38 -6.38 -8.21 -11.80
N GLY A 39 -7.49 -8.35 -12.52
CA GLY A 39 -8.70 -9.01 -12.01
C GLY A 39 -8.43 -10.48 -11.69
N VAL A 40 -9.13 -11.04 -10.70
CA VAL A 40 -8.93 -12.44 -10.30
C VAL A 40 -9.23 -13.40 -11.45
N PRO A 41 -8.23 -14.13 -11.97
CA PRO A 41 -8.44 -15.11 -13.01
C PRO A 41 -8.66 -16.51 -12.41
N ARG A 42 -9.16 -17.47 -13.20
CA ARG A 42 -8.97 -18.88 -12.88
C ARG A 42 -7.48 -19.24 -12.99
N PRO A 43 -6.89 -20.03 -12.10
CA PRO A 43 -7.50 -20.83 -11.02
C PRO A 43 -7.49 -20.13 -9.64
N TYR A 44 -7.34 -18.81 -9.57
CA TYR A 44 -7.23 -18.06 -8.30
C TYR A 44 -8.59 -17.73 -7.68
N THR A 45 -9.70 -18.10 -8.31
CA THR A 45 -11.04 -17.93 -7.71
C THR A 45 -11.24 -18.86 -6.52
N GLY A 46 -11.89 -18.36 -5.47
CA GLY A 46 -12.11 -19.10 -4.22
C GLY A 46 -10.88 -19.21 -3.34
N ALA A 47 -10.89 -20.14 -2.40
CA ALA A 47 -9.89 -20.27 -1.36
C ALA A 47 -8.67 -21.14 -1.72
N THR A 48 -8.75 -21.94 -2.80
CA THR A 48 -7.75 -22.98 -3.11
C THR A 48 -6.35 -22.39 -3.37
N ASN A 49 -6.27 -21.25 -4.04
CA ASN A 49 -5.02 -20.58 -4.38
C ASN A 49 -5.00 -19.16 -3.77
N ALA A 50 -5.25 -19.06 -2.47
CA ALA A 50 -5.19 -17.80 -1.75
C ALA A 50 -3.78 -17.17 -1.84
N ILE A 51 -3.71 -15.87 -2.14
CA ILE A 51 -2.45 -15.12 -2.16
C ILE A 51 -2.26 -14.49 -0.78
N ARG A 52 -1.19 -14.86 -0.08
CA ARG A 52 -0.89 -14.39 1.29
C ARG A 52 -2.09 -14.51 2.24
N GLY A 53 -2.85 -15.60 2.12
CA GLY A 53 -4.03 -15.86 2.93
C GLY A 53 -5.30 -15.11 2.49
N VAL A 54 -5.24 -14.26 1.47
CA VAL A 54 -6.40 -13.56 0.91
C VAL A 54 -7.01 -14.43 -0.20
N PRO A 55 -8.24 -14.98 -0.01
CA PRO A 55 -8.90 -15.82 -1.01
C PRO A 55 -9.37 -14.98 -2.19
N GLY A 56 -9.43 -15.58 -3.37
CA GLY A 56 -10.02 -14.94 -4.55
C GLY A 56 -11.54 -14.84 -4.47
N GLY A 57 -12.13 -13.94 -5.25
CA GLY A 57 -13.55 -13.92 -5.49
C GLY A 57 -14.06 -15.25 -6.06
N GLY A 58 -15.35 -15.54 -5.85
CA GLY A 58 -15.93 -16.83 -6.28
C GLY A 58 -16.01 -17.02 -7.80
N ARG A 59 -15.74 -15.95 -8.57
CA ARG A 59 -15.75 -15.91 -10.04
C ARG A 59 -14.57 -15.10 -10.53
N PRO A 60 -14.16 -15.28 -11.81
CA PRO A 60 -13.25 -14.34 -12.47
C PRO A 60 -13.82 -12.94 -12.53
N TRP A 61 -12.93 -11.97 -12.36
CA TRP A 61 -13.22 -10.54 -12.49
C TRP A 61 -12.28 -9.92 -13.53
N ALA A 62 -12.80 -8.95 -14.26
CA ALA A 62 -12.05 -8.08 -15.15
C ALA A 62 -11.97 -6.68 -14.58
N ILE A 63 -10.93 -5.94 -14.96
CA ILE A 63 -10.72 -4.54 -14.58
C ILE A 63 -10.25 -3.76 -15.81
N SER A 64 -10.73 -2.53 -15.97
CA SER A 64 -10.36 -1.69 -17.11
C SER A 64 -9.16 -0.79 -16.79
N ALA A 65 -9.11 -0.23 -15.58
CA ALA A 65 -8.02 0.61 -15.12
C ALA A 65 -7.94 0.58 -13.59
N ALA A 66 -6.74 0.80 -13.06
CA ALA A 66 -6.51 1.02 -11.65
C ALA A 66 -5.26 1.87 -11.46
N GLU A 67 -5.27 2.74 -10.46
CA GLU A 67 -4.12 3.50 -10.02
C GLU A 67 -4.19 3.74 -8.51
N GLY A 68 -3.06 4.06 -7.91
CA GLY A 68 -3.01 4.39 -6.49
C GLY A 68 -1.61 4.46 -5.93
N GLU A 69 -1.54 4.89 -4.67
CA GLU A 69 -0.29 5.00 -3.92
C GLU A 69 -0.46 4.49 -2.48
N LEU A 70 0.63 4.01 -1.91
CA LEU A 70 0.75 3.68 -0.51
C LEU A 70 2.00 4.36 0.07
N LYS A 71 1.83 5.17 1.10
CA LYS A 71 2.93 5.85 1.80
C LYS A 71 3.32 5.14 3.10
N ALA A 72 4.55 5.35 3.54
CA ALA A 72 5.07 4.75 4.76
C ALA A 72 4.31 5.17 6.03
N ASN A 73 3.65 6.34 6.00
CA ASN A 73 2.79 6.81 7.07
C ASN A 73 1.41 6.15 7.10
N GLY A 74 1.14 5.24 6.15
CA GLY A 74 -0.13 4.51 6.00
C GLY A 74 -1.18 5.22 5.13
N LYS A 75 -0.87 6.41 4.56
CA LYS A 75 -1.78 7.03 3.59
C LYS A 75 -1.90 6.09 2.39
N LEU A 76 -3.14 5.79 2.01
CA LEU A 76 -3.50 4.91 0.91
C LEU A 76 -4.51 5.62 0.02
N GLU A 77 -4.22 5.67 -1.28
CA GLU A 77 -5.16 6.09 -2.32
C GLU A 77 -5.28 4.95 -3.32
N VAL A 78 -6.51 4.59 -3.68
CA VAL A 78 -6.82 3.58 -4.69
C VAL A 78 -8.02 4.02 -5.49
N GLU A 79 -7.86 4.08 -6.80
CA GLU A 79 -8.94 4.25 -7.75
C GLU A 79 -9.00 3.03 -8.66
N VAL A 80 -10.21 2.50 -8.88
CA VAL A 80 -10.48 1.42 -9.84
C VAL A 80 -11.63 1.79 -10.75
N ARG A 81 -11.53 1.37 -12.01
CA ARG A 81 -12.55 1.58 -13.04
C ARG A 81 -12.85 0.26 -13.74
N GLY A 82 -14.14 -0.02 -13.91
CA GLY A 82 -14.60 -1.20 -14.61
C GLY A 82 -14.21 -2.51 -13.94
N LEU A 83 -14.17 -2.55 -12.60
CA LEU A 83 -13.95 -3.79 -11.85
C LEU A 83 -15.27 -4.57 -11.75
N VAL A 84 -15.45 -5.52 -12.66
CA VAL A 84 -16.71 -6.25 -12.89
C VAL A 84 -16.46 -7.74 -12.98
N ILE A 85 -17.51 -8.55 -12.83
CA ILE A 85 -17.43 -9.98 -13.18
C ILE A 85 -17.03 -10.09 -14.65
N ASP A 86 -16.08 -11.00 -14.95
CA ASP A 86 -15.58 -11.18 -16.31
C ASP A 86 -16.77 -11.28 -17.29
N PRO A 87 -16.81 -10.42 -18.34
CA PRO A 87 -17.89 -10.44 -19.33
C PRO A 87 -18.10 -11.76 -20.05
N ASN A 88 -17.07 -12.65 -20.05
CA ASN A 88 -17.15 -13.97 -20.66
C ASN A 88 -17.72 -15.05 -19.74
N GLU A 89 -18.05 -14.72 -18.48
CA GLU A 89 -18.66 -15.68 -17.57
C GLU A 89 -20.12 -15.94 -17.96
N PRO A 90 -20.58 -17.21 -17.94
CA PRO A 90 -21.94 -17.59 -18.36
C PRO A 90 -22.95 -17.31 -17.23
N VAL A 91 -23.06 -16.06 -16.81
CA VAL A 91 -23.97 -15.61 -15.73
C VAL A 91 -24.64 -14.29 -16.09
N ALA A 92 -25.81 -14.04 -15.54
CA ALA A 92 -26.58 -12.83 -15.82
C ALA A 92 -25.91 -11.53 -15.35
N THR A 93 -24.98 -11.62 -14.40
CA THR A 93 -24.21 -10.49 -13.87
C THR A 93 -22.85 -10.28 -14.54
N ALA A 94 -22.55 -11.03 -15.62
CA ALA A 94 -21.33 -10.83 -16.41
C ALA A 94 -21.24 -9.39 -16.92
N GLY A 95 -20.07 -8.79 -16.82
CA GLY A 95 -19.85 -7.39 -17.20
C GLY A 95 -20.44 -6.34 -16.24
N THR A 96 -20.91 -6.74 -15.05
CA THR A 96 -21.39 -5.83 -14.01
C THR A 96 -20.72 -6.08 -12.67
N ASN A 97 -20.76 -5.08 -11.79
CA ASN A 97 -20.38 -5.23 -10.38
C ASN A 97 -21.65 -5.45 -9.52
N PRO A 98 -21.86 -6.65 -8.95
CA PRO A 98 -22.97 -6.90 -8.03
C PRO A 98 -22.67 -6.48 -6.58
N SER A 99 -21.44 -6.02 -6.27
CA SER A 99 -21.03 -5.64 -4.92
C SER A 99 -21.21 -4.14 -4.72
N PRO A 100 -22.09 -3.69 -3.82
CA PRO A 100 -22.35 -2.25 -3.62
C PRO A 100 -21.20 -1.54 -2.91
N THR A 101 -20.25 -2.29 -2.33
CA THR A 101 -19.07 -1.76 -1.65
C THR A 101 -17.86 -2.63 -1.92
N PHE A 102 -16.68 -1.98 -1.94
CA PHE A 102 -15.39 -2.65 -1.90
C PHE A 102 -14.67 -2.35 -0.59
N ARG A 103 -13.60 -3.09 -0.33
CA ARG A 103 -12.55 -2.80 0.64
C ARG A 103 -11.20 -2.94 -0.04
N VAL A 104 -10.18 -2.37 0.57
CA VAL A 104 -8.79 -2.64 0.18
C VAL A 104 -8.11 -3.43 1.29
N ILE A 105 -7.35 -4.46 0.92
CA ILE A 105 -6.39 -5.13 1.79
C ILE A 105 -4.99 -4.75 1.33
N VAL A 106 -4.19 -4.21 2.24
CA VAL A 106 -2.74 -4.06 2.09
C VAL A 106 -2.08 -5.24 2.78
N SER A 107 -1.44 -6.10 1.98
CA SER A 107 -0.72 -7.29 2.47
C SER A 107 0.78 -7.04 2.44
N CYS A 108 1.41 -7.01 3.61
CA CYS A 108 2.85 -6.81 3.76
C CYS A 108 3.54 -8.09 4.23
N MET A 109 4.76 -8.32 3.75
CA MET A 109 5.70 -9.15 4.50
C MET A 109 6.24 -8.33 5.66
N SER A 110 6.21 -8.89 6.86
CA SER A 110 6.60 -8.23 8.10
C SER A 110 7.36 -9.19 9.02
N THR A 111 7.62 -8.78 10.24
CA THR A 111 8.20 -9.63 11.27
C THR A 111 7.31 -9.64 12.51
N ASP A 112 7.22 -10.77 13.19
CA ASP A 112 6.60 -10.85 14.51
C ASP A 112 7.54 -10.37 15.63
N ALA A 113 7.07 -10.46 16.87
CA ALA A 113 7.85 -10.06 18.05
C ALA A 113 9.12 -10.89 18.27
N THR A 114 9.26 -12.06 17.64
CA THR A 114 10.45 -12.92 17.70
C THR A 114 11.42 -12.65 16.55
N GLY A 115 11.05 -11.78 15.60
CA GLY A 115 11.80 -11.52 14.37
C GLY A 115 11.53 -12.51 13.24
N ALA A 116 10.58 -13.42 13.39
CA ALA A 116 10.22 -14.35 12.33
C ALA A 116 9.38 -13.65 11.24
N ALA A 117 9.62 -14.02 9.97
CA ALA A 117 8.87 -13.46 8.85
C ALA A 117 7.39 -13.91 8.91
N VAL A 118 6.49 -12.94 8.80
CA VAL A 118 5.04 -13.17 8.80
C VAL A 118 4.35 -12.37 7.69
N VAL A 119 3.19 -12.83 7.24
CA VAL A 119 2.29 -12.04 6.41
C VAL A 119 1.36 -11.25 7.33
N SER A 120 1.27 -9.94 7.10
CA SER A 120 0.33 -9.06 7.80
C SER A 120 -0.61 -8.40 6.80
N ASN A 121 -1.91 -8.61 6.99
CA ASN A 121 -2.97 -8.06 6.16
C ASN A 121 -3.73 -6.98 6.94
N VAL A 122 -3.77 -5.77 6.41
CA VAL A 122 -4.52 -4.63 6.98
C VAL A 122 -5.62 -4.25 6.01
N MET A 123 -6.85 -4.09 6.52
CA MET A 123 -8.04 -3.87 5.69
C MET A 123 -8.66 -2.50 5.99
N THR A 124 -9.16 -1.83 4.94
CA THR A 124 -9.93 -0.58 5.07
C THR A 124 -11.34 -0.85 5.59
N ASP A 125 -12.04 0.20 6.00
CA ASP A 125 -13.49 0.19 6.03
C ASP A 125 -14.07 0.02 4.61
N PRO A 126 -15.33 -0.45 4.48
CA PRO A 126 -15.97 -0.54 3.18
C PRO A 126 -16.24 0.84 2.60
N PHE A 127 -16.05 1.00 1.28
CA PHE A 127 -16.36 2.21 0.53
C PHE A 127 -17.25 1.92 -0.65
N PRO A 128 -18.06 2.89 -1.14
CA PRO A 128 -19.03 2.68 -2.20
C PRO A 128 -18.37 2.24 -3.51
N ALA A 129 -19.06 1.36 -4.24
CA ALA A 129 -18.73 0.98 -5.60
C ALA A 129 -20.01 0.99 -6.45
N ASP A 130 -19.92 1.50 -7.68
CA ASP A 130 -21.08 1.51 -8.59
C ASP A 130 -21.24 0.19 -9.35
N ALA A 131 -22.36 0.03 -10.05
CA ALA A 131 -22.65 -1.17 -10.84
C ALA A 131 -21.72 -1.35 -12.05
N ALA A 132 -21.05 -0.28 -12.49
CA ALA A 132 -20.03 -0.34 -13.53
C ALA A 132 -18.63 -0.74 -12.97
N GLY A 133 -18.51 -0.92 -11.65
CA GLY A 133 -17.27 -1.30 -11.00
C GLY A 133 -16.27 -0.15 -10.81
N ASN A 134 -16.78 1.09 -10.75
CA ASN A 134 -15.94 2.24 -10.41
C ASN A 134 -15.99 2.49 -8.91
N ALA A 135 -14.84 2.75 -8.32
CA ALA A 135 -14.71 3.03 -6.89
C ALA A 135 -13.41 3.76 -6.60
N GLU A 136 -13.43 4.59 -5.58
CA GLU A 136 -12.26 5.35 -5.11
C GLU A 136 -12.25 5.37 -3.58
N VAL A 137 -11.05 5.29 -3.00
CA VAL A 137 -10.83 5.44 -1.57
C VAL A 137 -9.54 6.19 -1.30
N GLU A 138 -9.63 7.20 -0.43
CA GLU A 138 -8.49 7.83 0.24
C GLU A 138 -8.66 7.58 1.74
N THR A 139 -7.67 6.96 2.37
CA THR A 139 -7.73 6.62 3.80
C THR A 139 -6.34 6.51 4.41
N LYS A 140 -6.30 6.27 5.72
CA LYS A 140 -5.07 6.02 6.45
C LYS A 140 -5.15 4.73 7.24
N LEU A 141 -4.23 3.82 6.96
CA LEU A 141 -4.10 2.53 7.63
C LEU A 141 -2.93 2.55 8.62
N THR A 142 -3.02 1.74 9.67
CA THR A 142 -1.87 1.42 10.52
C THR A 142 -1.14 0.22 9.91
N LEU A 143 -0.06 0.49 9.20
CA LEU A 143 0.73 -0.56 8.56
C LEU A 143 1.62 -1.28 9.59
N PRO A 144 1.94 -2.58 9.34
CA PRO A 144 2.98 -3.26 10.11
C PRO A 144 4.35 -2.62 9.83
N SER A 145 5.27 -2.74 10.77
CA SER A 145 6.64 -2.27 10.62
C SER A 145 7.61 -3.43 10.86
N PRO A 146 8.36 -3.83 9.81
CA PRO A 146 8.37 -3.31 8.45
C PRO A 146 7.14 -3.73 7.62
N CYS A 147 6.82 -2.96 6.55
CA CYS A 147 5.93 -3.38 5.47
C CYS A 147 6.76 -3.56 4.20
N ILE A 148 7.08 -4.79 3.85
CA ILE A 148 7.97 -5.14 2.74
C ILE A 148 7.15 -5.80 1.63
N ALA A 149 7.47 -5.47 0.37
CA ALA A 149 6.82 -5.99 -0.83
C ALA A 149 5.28 -5.99 -0.69
N PRO A 150 4.64 -4.83 -0.50
CA PRO A 150 3.20 -4.75 -0.34
C PRO A 150 2.48 -5.28 -1.59
N ILE A 151 1.35 -5.95 -1.37
CA ILE A 151 0.36 -6.24 -2.40
C ILE A 151 -0.92 -5.53 -1.97
N ILE A 152 -1.54 -4.80 -2.90
CA ILE A 152 -2.82 -4.14 -2.67
C ILE A 152 -3.89 -4.95 -3.40
N PHE A 153 -4.91 -5.37 -2.64
CA PHE A 153 -6.07 -6.08 -3.16
C PHE A 153 -7.31 -5.20 -3.04
N VAL A 154 -8.11 -5.11 -4.10
CA VAL A 154 -9.50 -4.65 -4.02
C VAL A 154 -10.38 -5.88 -3.79
N THR A 155 -11.21 -5.84 -2.75
CA THR A 155 -11.88 -7.03 -2.23
C THR A 155 -13.39 -6.81 -2.04
N SER A 156 -14.12 -7.91 -1.85
CA SER A 156 -15.47 -7.88 -1.30
C SER A 156 -15.49 -7.36 0.14
N ALA A 157 -16.66 -7.08 0.65
CA ALA A 157 -16.86 -6.74 2.07
C ALA A 157 -16.35 -7.81 3.05
N THR A 158 -16.24 -9.07 2.61
CA THR A 158 -15.75 -10.21 3.39
C THR A 158 -14.27 -10.54 3.18
N GLY A 159 -13.56 -9.76 2.33
CA GLY A 159 -12.12 -9.91 2.12
C GLY A 159 -11.71 -10.87 1.00
N SER A 160 -12.62 -11.31 0.13
CA SER A 160 -12.22 -12.03 -1.09
C SER A 160 -11.80 -11.06 -2.18
N TRP A 161 -10.60 -11.21 -2.75
CA TRP A 161 -10.07 -10.26 -3.71
C TRP A 161 -10.68 -10.40 -5.11
N PHE A 162 -10.97 -9.27 -5.72
CA PHE A 162 -11.46 -9.11 -7.09
C PHE A 162 -10.38 -8.62 -8.03
N ALA A 163 -9.47 -7.76 -7.54
CA ALA A 163 -8.30 -7.31 -8.25
C ALA A 163 -7.10 -7.20 -7.30
N ALA A 164 -5.89 -7.34 -7.85
CA ALA A 164 -4.64 -7.23 -7.11
C ALA A 164 -3.60 -6.47 -7.94
N THR A 165 -2.70 -5.73 -7.27
CA THR A 165 -1.52 -5.18 -7.92
C THR A 165 -0.65 -6.32 -8.43
N GLY A 166 -0.24 -6.23 -9.71
CA GLY A 166 0.80 -7.06 -10.29
C GLY A 166 2.14 -6.34 -10.24
N ASN A 167 3.22 -7.04 -10.01
CA ASN A 167 4.58 -6.59 -10.25
C ASN A 167 5.05 -7.10 -11.60
#